data_b5e84c0bcbb20802f7ee71f77813fa53
#
_entry.id   b5e84c0bcbb20802f7ee71f77813fa53
#
_cell.length_a   1.000
_cell.length_b   1.000
_cell.length_c   1.000
_cell.angle_alpha   90.00
_cell.angle_beta   90.00
_cell.angle_gamma   90.00
#
_symmetry.space_group_name_H-M   'P 1'
#
loop_
_entity.id
_entity.type
_entity.pdbx_description
1 polymer ?
#
loop_
_entity_poly.entity_id
_entity_poly.type
_entity_poly.pdbx_seq_one_letter_code
_entity_poly.pdbx_strand_id
1 'polypeptide(L)'
;MKRLMLLFIALFMLFGVTQVQEVTKPKEVHVWTKEDSKAYARDSVLAWADKQYMCLASLWGRESAWEHEAYNPQKVMGKNAGGIPQILGMSPTTPPTMQIDRGIAYIKHRYITPCKAWAFHKKNGWY
;
A
#
# COMPACT_ATOMS: atom_id res chain seq x y z
N MET A 1 -53.63 -15.29 -45.59
CA MET A 1 -52.54 -14.50 -44.99
C MET A 1 -52.69 -14.17 -43.49
N LYS A 2 -53.90 -14.09 -42.97
CA LYS A 2 -54.15 -13.77 -41.54
C LYS A 2 -53.82 -14.90 -40.55
N ARG A 3 -53.75 -16.15 -40.97
CA ARG A 3 -53.44 -17.30 -40.08
C ARG A 3 -51.95 -17.54 -39.86
N LEU A 4 -51.08 -17.00 -40.71
CA LEU A 4 -49.62 -17.18 -40.57
C LEU A 4 -49.01 -16.20 -39.56
N MET A 5 -49.67 -15.06 -39.33
CA MET A 5 -49.19 -14.01 -38.43
C MET A 5 -49.42 -14.33 -36.93
N LEU A 6 -50.41 -15.19 -36.64
CA LEU A 6 -50.71 -15.62 -35.26
C LEU A 6 -49.76 -16.70 -34.74
N LEU A 7 -49.12 -17.48 -35.63
CA LEU A 7 -48.15 -18.51 -35.23
C LEU A 7 -46.77 -17.91 -34.84
N PHE A 8 -46.41 -16.75 -35.39
CA PHE A 8 -45.18 -16.06 -35.03
C PHE A 8 -45.22 -15.37 -33.65
N ILE A 9 -46.40 -14.95 -33.21
CA ILE A 9 -46.55 -14.30 -31.90
C ILE A 9 -46.51 -15.34 -30.76
N ALA A 10 -46.99 -16.55 -30.98
CA ALA A 10 -46.95 -17.63 -29.99
C ALA A 10 -45.56 -18.18 -29.75
N LEU A 11 -44.66 -18.12 -30.75
CA LEU A 11 -43.30 -18.61 -30.64
C LEU A 11 -42.36 -17.66 -29.84
N PHE A 12 -42.70 -16.36 -29.79
CA PHE A 12 -41.92 -15.37 -29.05
C PHE A 12 -42.16 -15.39 -27.54
N MET A 13 -43.27 -15.98 -27.08
CA MET A 13 -43.59 -16.08 -25.66
C MET A 13 -42.93 -17.27 -24.96
N LEU A 14 -42.28 -18.20 -25.69
CA LEU A 14 -41.66 -19.39 -25.12
C LEU A 14 -40.16 -19.22 -24.75
N PHE A 15 -39.53 -18.14 -25.22
CA PHE A 15 -38.21 -17.76 -24.79
C PHE A 15 -38.30 -16.68 -23.70
N GLY A 16 -38.79 -17.06 -22.54
CA GLY A 16 -38.60 -16.29 -21.33
C GLY A 16 -37.10 -16.25 -21.04
N VAL A 17 -36.42 -15.18 -21.46
CA VAL A 17 -35.07 -14.89 -21.04
C VAL A 17 -35.13 -14.60 -19.53
N THR A 18 -34.90 -15.64 -18.72
CA THR A 18 -34.58 -15.44 -17.32
C THR A 18 -33.26 -14.67 -17.29
N GLN A 19 -33.36 -13.36 -17.15
CA GLN A 19 -32.18 -12.56 -16.79
C GLN A 19 -31.75 -13.00 -15.38
N VAL A 20 -30.72 -13.83 -15.34
CA VAL A 20 -29.98 -14.08 -14.10
C VAL A 20 -29.32 -12.75 -13.79
N GLN A 21 -29.91 -11.99 -12.85
CA GLN A 21 -29.18 -10.86 -12.25
C GLN A 21 -27.97 -11.45 -11.53
N GLU A 22 -26.82 -11.23 -12.13
CA GLU A 22 -25.55 -11.48 -11.47
C GLU A 22 -25.51 -10.60 -10.21
N VAL A 23 -25.73 -11.21 -9.06
CA VAL A 23 -25.57 -10.53 -7.76
C VAL A 23 -24.08 -10.21 -7.66
N THR A 24 -23.71 -8.98 -8.04
CA THR A 24 -22.36 -8.48 -7.85
C THR A 24 -22.07 -8.49 -6.35
N LYS A 25 -21.22 -9.41 -5.92
CA LYS A 25 -20.71 -9.48 -4.56
C LYS A 25 -20.14 -8.10 -4.21
N PRO A 26 -20.49 -7.50 -3.06
CA PRO A 26 -19.91 -6.22 -2.66
C PRO A 26 -18.39 -6.33 -2.74
N LYS A 27 -17.73 -5.37 -3.42
CA LYS A 27 -16.29 -5.31 -3.49
C LYS A 27 -15.76 -5.14 -2.06
N GLU A 28 -15.09 -6.14 -1.55
CA GLU A 28 -14.49 -6.09 -0.23
C GLU A 28 -13.49 -4.94 -0.21
N VAL A 29 -13.70 -3.98 0.71
CA VAL A 29 -12.78 -2.83 0.86
C VAL A 29 -11.54 -3.35 1.56
N HIS A 30 -10.43 -3.44 0.81
CA HIS A 30 -9.15 -3.82 1.38
C HIS A 30 -8.66 -2.73 2.35
N VAL A 31 -8.50 -3.09 3.62
CA VAL A 31 -7.90 -2.23 4.63
C VAL A 31 -6.38 -2.47 4.61
N TRP A 32 -5.61 -1.42 4.39
CA TRP A 32 -4.16 -1.49 4.31
C TRP A 32 -3.54 -1.93 5.64
N THR A 33 -2.72 -2.97 5.60
CA THR A 33 -2.09 -3.58 6.77
C THR A 33 -0.58 -3.33 6.82
N LYS A 34 0.06 -3.69 7.94
CA LYS A 34 1.53 -3.68 8.05
C LYS A 34 2.18 -4.67 7.09
N GLU A 35 1.53 -5.81 6.89
CA GLU A 35 1.98 -6.85 5.96
C GLU A 35 1.97 -6.34 4.52
N ASP A 36 0.95 -5.56 4.13
CA ASP A 36 0.91 -4.89 2.83
C ASP A 36 2.08 -3.90 2.67
N SER A 37 2.35 -3.12 3.73
CA SER A 37 3.47 -2.19 3.74
C SER A 37 4.81 -2.89 3.58
N LYS A 38 5.02 -4.01 4.27
CA LYS A 38 6.24 -4.81 4.19
C LYS A 38 6.40 -5.47 2.82
N ALA A 39 5.32 -6.00 2.26
CA ALA A 39 5.32 -6.59 0.92
C ALA A 39 5.66 -5.54 -0.13
N TYR A 40 4.99 -4.38 -0.09
CA TYR A 40 5.27 -3.26 -1.00
C TYR A 40 6.72 -2.78 -0.90
N ALA A 41 7.24 -2.61 0.32
CA ALA A 41 8.63 -2.20 0.53
C ALA A 41 9.62 -3.23 0.02
N ARG A 42 9.36 -4.54 0.21
CA ARG A 42 10.20 -5.62 -0.32
C ARG A 42 10.27 -5.55 -1.84
N ASP A 43 9.13 -5.40 -2.51
CA ASP A 43 9.06 -5.29 -3.96
C ASP A 43 9.77 -4.03 -4.47
N SER A 44 9.64 -2.92 -3.75
CA SER A 44 10.29 -1.65 -4.10
C SER A 44 11.82 -1.69 -4.01
N VAL A 45 12.39 -2.62 -3.23
CA VAL A 45 13.84 -2.79 -3.06
C VAL A 45 14.40 -4.07 -3.70
N LEU A 46 13.63 -4.73 -4.55
CA LEU A 46 14.05 -5.97 -5.24
C LEU A 46 15.37 -5.85 -6.01
N ALA A 47 15.71 -4.65 -6.50
CA ALA A 47 16.98 -4.39 -7.17
C ALA A 47 18.20 -4.47 -6.24
N TRP A 48 17.97 -4.46 -4.93
CA TRP A 48 18.99 -4.68 -3.92
C TRP A 48 18.98 -6.13 -3.43
N ALA A 49 20.09 -6.60 -2.85
CA ALA A 49 20.14 -7.92 -2.23
C ALA A 49 19.15 -8.03 -1.06
N ASP A 50 18.64 -9.22 -0.78
CA ASP A 50 17.67 -9.50 0.32
C ASP A 50 18.09 -8.94 1.66
N LYS A 51 19.40 -8.92 1.92
CA LYS A 51 19.98 -8.31 3.13
C LYS A 51 19.56 -6.85 3.29
N GLN A 52 19.41 -6.10 2.20
CA GLN A 52 19.02 -4.69 2.26
C GLN A 52 17.57 -4.54 2.73
N TYR A 53 16.68 -5.44 2.29
CA TYR A 53 15.31 -5.45 2.83
C TYR A 53 15.28 -5.79 4.32
N MET A 54 16.10 -6.74 4.79
CA MET A 54 16.19 -7.07 6.22
C MET A 54 16.63 -5.88 7.06
N CYS A 55 17.58 -5.10 6.57
CA CYS A 55 18.00 -3.86 7.22
C CYS A 55 16.88 -2.82 7.23
N LEU A 56 16.17 -2.66 6.11
CA LEU A 56 15.02 -1.75 6.02
C LEU A 56 13.92 -2.16 6.99
N ALA A 57 13.60 -3.45 7.04
CA ALA A 57 12.59 -3.99 7.94
C ALA A 57 12.93 -3.72 9.42
N SER A 58 14.19 -3.88 9.78
CA SER A 58 14.69 -3.58 11.13
C SER A 58 14.63 -2.09 11.45
N LEU A 59 15.04 -1.24 10.51
CA LEU A 59 15.05 0.21 10.65
C LEU A 59 13.63 0.74 10.90
N TRP A 60 12.70 0.44 9.99
CA TRP A 60 11.33 0.93 10.10
C TRP A 60 10.51 0.21 11.17
N GLY A 61 10.92 -0.99 11.55
CA GLY A 61 10.42 -1.65 12.76
C GLY A 61 10.72 -0.84 14.03
N ARG A 62 11.91 -0.25 14.12
CA ARG A 62 12.30 0.63 15.24
C ARG A 62 11.66 2.01 15.15
N GLU A 63 11.53 2.58 13.95
CA GLU A 63 10.99 3.93 13.77
C GLU A 63 9.49 4.01 14.09
N SER A 64 8.71 3.10 13.58
CA SER A 64 7.24 3.17 13.63
C SER A 64 6.54 1.86 13.94
N ALA A 65 7.28 0.77 14.13
CA ALA A 65 6.72 -0.59 14.11
C ALA A 65 5.87 -0.85 12.85
N TRP A 66 6.26 -0.25 11.71
CA TRP A 66 5.53 -0.32 10.43
C TRP A 66 4.12 0.30 10.47
N GLU A 67 3.83 1.15 11.44
CA GLU A 67 2.56 1.87 11.52
C GLU A 67 2.55 3.08 10.59
N HIS A 68 1.71 3.06 9.55
CA HIS A 68 1.64 4.18 8.61
C HIS A 68 1.03 5.44 9.22
N GLU A 69 0.26 5.32 10.30
CA GLU A 69 -0.33 6.45 11.04
C GLU A 69 0.55 6.94 12.19
N ALA A 70 1.76 6.39 12.35
CA ALA A 70 2.68 6.79 13.40
C ALA A 70 3.03 8.29 13.27
N TYR A 71 3.03 8.97 14.41
CA TYR A 71 3.30 10.40 14.49
C TYR A 71 4.10 10.71 15.74
N ASN A 72 5.20 11.44 15.58
CA ASN A 72 5.98 11.94 16.71
C ASN A 72 5.63 13.41 16.95
N PRO A 73 5.02 13.75 18.12
CA PRO A 73 4.65 15.13 18.43
C PRO A 73 5.85 16.03 18.71
N GLN A 74 7.03 15.45 18.99
CA GLN A 74 8.26 16.23 19.21
C GLN A 74 8.77 16.81 17.89
N LYS A 75 8.89 18.12 17.85
CA LYS A 75 9.42 18.81 16.68
C LYS A 75 10.95 18.82 16.68
N VAL A 76 11.51 18.57 15.52
CA VAL A 76 12.91 18.74 15.22
C VAL A 76 13.02 19.71 14.04
N MET A 77 13.75 20.80 14.19
CA MET A 77 13.84 21.87 13.18
C MET A 77 12.46 22.38 12.73
N GLY A 78 11.50 22.47 13.66
CA GLY A 78 10.14 22.94 13.40
C GLY A 78 9.21 21.94 12.72
N LYS A 79 9.66 20.69 12.47
CA LYS A 79 8.91 19.64 11.79
C LYS A 79 8.72 18.41 12.68
N ASN A 80 7.59 17.74 12.52
CA ASN A 80 7.32 16.46 13.16
C ASN A 80 7.74 15.30 12.24
N ALA A 81 8.20 14.21 12.84
CA ALA A 81 8.40 12.95 12.11
C ALA A 81 7.08 12.19 12.01
N GLY A 82 6.82 11.55 10.88
CA GLY A 82 5.58 10.81 10.66
C GLY A 82 5.71 9.63 9.72
N GLY A 83 4.70 8.76 9.78
CA GLY A 83 4.55 7.60 8.93
C GLY A 83 5.52 6.47 9.22
N ILE A 84 5.51 5.47 8.37
CA ILE A 84 6.38 4.29 8.47
C ILE A 84 7.85 4.67 8.61
N PRO A 85 8.42 5.58 7.77
CA PRO A 85 9.84 5.91 7.82
C PRO A 85 10.20 6.94 8.89
N GLN A 86 9.24 7.58 9.56
CA GLN A 86 9.47 8.66 10.54
C GLN A 86 10.35 9.79 9.98
N ILE A 87 10.09 10.20 8.75
CA ILE A 87 10.79 11.32 8.13
C ILE A 87 10.20 12.65 8.59
N LEU A 88 11.04 13.63 8.85
CA LEU A 88 10.61 14.98 9.20
C LEU A 88 9.75 15.61 8.10
N GLY A 89 8.58 16.11 8.49
CA GLY A 89 7.62 16.71 7.58
C GLY A 89 6.70 15.73 6.86
N MET A 90 6.83 14.41 7.11
CA MET A 90 5.91 13.41 6.61
C MET A 90 4.59 13.45 7.39
N SER A 91 3.47 13.64 6.70
CA SER A 91 2.15 13.51 7.32
C SER A 91 1.79 12.03 7.51
N PRO A 92 1.22 11.64 8.66
CA PRO A 92 0.69 10.29 8.87
C PRO A 92 -0.53 9.98 7.98
N THR A 93 -1.15 11.00 7.36
CA THR A 93 -2.24 10.84 6.40
C THR A 93 -1.75 10.60 4.97
N THR A 94 -0.45 10.68 4.72
CA THR A 94 0.15 10.31 3.42
C THR A 94 -0.12 8.83 3.15
N PRO A 95 -0.58 8.45 1.93
CA PRO A 95 -0.81 7.05 1.60
C PRO A 95 0.42 6.18 1.90
N PRO A 96 0.25 4.97 2.45
CA PRO A 96 1.37 4.11 2.87
C PRO A 96 2.40 3.84 1.79
N THR A 97 1.99 3.61 0.54
CA THR A 97 2.89 3.43 -0.60
C THR A 97 3.78 4.64 -0.83
N MET A 98 3.22 5.85 -0.76
CA MET A 98 3.98 7.09 -0.90
C MET A 98 4.94 7.32 0.28
N GLN A 99 4.56 6.92 1.48
CA GLN A 99 5.46 6.96 2.64
C GLN A 99 6.69 6.08 2.42
N ILE A 100 6.46 4.86 1.92
CA ILE A 100 7.51 3.88 1.63
C ILE A 100 8.42 4.41 0.51
N ASP A 101 7.87 4.89 -0.60
CA ASP A 101 8.64 5.42 -1.72
C ASP A 101 9.52 6.60 -1.29
N ARG A 102 8.97 7.54 -0.53
CA ARG A 102 9.72 8.69 0.00
C ARG A 102 10.78 8.26 1.00
N GLY A 103 10.48 7.26 1.85
CA GLY A 103 11.44 6.69 2.79
C GLY A 103 12.63 6.04 2.10
N ILE A 104 12.37 5.26 1.05
CA ILE A 104 13.42 4.64 0.24
C ILE A 104 14.24 5.69 -0.49
N ALA A 105 13.62 6.72 -1.08
CA ALA A 105 14.31 7.82 -1.72
C ALA A 105 15.22 8.59 -0.74
N TYR A 106 14.73 8.84 0.48
CA TYR A 106 15.52 9.47 1.55
C TYR A 106 16.75 8.63 1.91
N ILE A 107 16.59 7.31 2.08
CA ILE A 107 17.69 6.39 2.37
C ILE A 107 18.72 6.39 1.24
N LYS A 108 18.26 6.30 -0.02
CA LYS A 108 19.15 6.36 -1.20
C LYS A 108 19.98 7.63 -1.23
N HIS A 109 19.33 8.76 -0.98
CA HIS A 109 19.99 10.07 -1.03
C HIS A 109 21.03 10.22 0.09
N ARG A 110 20.68 9.85 1.32
CA ARG A 110 21.50 10.14 2.51
C ARG A 110 22.48 9.03 2.87
N TYR A 111 22.08 7.77 2.71
CA TYR A 111 22.84 6.61 3.17
C TYR A 111 23.23 5.65 2.05
N ILE A 112 22.73 5.83 0.85
CA ILE A 112 22.93 4.98 -0.33
C ILE A 112 22.17 3.65 -0.21
N THR A 113 22.27 2.94 0.93
CA THR A 113 21.59 1.64 1.15
C THR A 113 20.91 1.58 2.51
N PRO A 114 19.84 0.73 2.63
CA PRO A 114 19.18 0.49 3.91
C PRO A 114 20.10 -0.01 5.01
N CYS A 115 21.06 -0.89 4.71
CA CYS A 115 21.98 -1.39 5.74
C CYS A 115 22.92 -0.30 6.28
N LYS A 116 23.31 0.67 5.46
CA LYS A 116 24.07 1.83 5.94
C LYS A 116 23.20 2.74 6.82
N ALA A 117 21.95 2.96 6.44
CA ALA A 117 20.99 3.70 7.27
C ALA A 117 20.76 3.01 8.62
N TRP A 118 20.56 1.70 8.60
CA TRP A 118 20.40 0.90 9.82
C TRP A 118 21.61 0.94 10.74
N ALA A 119 22.81 0.82 10.18
CA ALA A 119 24.06 0.95 10.94
C ALA A 119 24.18 2.32 11.62
N PHE A 120 23.83 3.39 10.88
CA PHE A 120 23.81 4.74 11.43
C PHE A 120 22.79 4.88 12.56
N HIS A 121 21.57 4.37 12.36
CA HIS A 121 20.50 4.40 13.36
C HIS A 121 20.90 3.66 14.64
N LYS A 122 21.50 2.47 14.53
CA LYS A 122 21.95 1.72 15.70
C LYS A 122 22.97 2.48 16.53
N LYS A 123 23.79 3.30 15.89
CA LYS A 123 24.81 4.11 16.56
C LYS A 123 24.25 5.40 17.17
N ASN A 124 23.30 6.04 16.50
CA ASN A 124 22.88 7.41 16.81
C ASN A 124 21.45 7.50 17.37
N GLY A 125 20.63 6.46 17.21
CA GLY A 125 19.23 6.44 17.63
C GLY A 125 18.25 7.17 16.70
N TRP A 126 18.74 7.61 15.53
CA TRP A 126 17.98 8.27 14.46
C TRP A 126 18.68 8.05 13.11
N TYR A 127 18.00 8.41 12.02
CA TYR A 127 18.61 8.36 10.69
C TYR A 127 18.11 9.48 9.76
#